data_9b7944a5572e6c6724d82c6199168b62
#
_entry.id   9b7944a5572e6c6724d82c6199168b62
#
_cell.length_a   1.000
_cell.length_b   1.000
_cell.length_c   1.000
_cell.angle_alpha   90.00
_cell.angle_beta   90.00
_cell.angle_gamma   90.00
#
_symmetry.space_group_name_H-M   'P 1'
#
loop_
_entity.id
_entity.type
_entity.pdbx_description
1 polymer ?
#
loop_
_entity_poly.entity_id
_entity_poly.type
_entity_poly.pdbx_seq_one_letter_code
_entity_poly.pdbx_strand_id
1 'polypeptide(L)'
;MKKIDVALFGVWFLVVLSFLTTFPTDDFMVFWAYAKQVSYSSYDGLAAIVNVWELKGLLFRMIYYTDALITSLFINDYSLLYAFVYKLIGLAGYFSLLLVTVRVVPKQYSEGIGRARLFFALGILLLTVHFASHLQAEMWGVLFVILALALYLNDKIWCQIIAAIVYSSTFYLKSPMPLLGGTLFFGAMLIKRQTLGRAIKEIIPFAITTVLFLSLSLFLVYRYYPQEITDICDASYYQHTLLQDGWYWGAVKKLIRGFISNSFLYNIPCALGVIAALYLFVKWCKGNDYKQCVLLVLTWVFPLVYIILSNCYFVYHYYLLVYPTVITLLLFHRECSMTIPGNRPLYVVLGTYMAYYTFGLSSIAPTNLDIKHEYTKTWEENKQKKGISLGCRMGGGEMLFLDSGLGAFIFNNKSYLRYFYVLPLQRISPDNPFTKTDTYKKVKQKTMAYRGEYLTLEADWFFKNGNKDIKEKIEKEYKLYAIIDIPEQPWDLFHIDKEVGHLSLYKRVKH
;
A
#
# COMPACT_ATOMS: atom_id res chain seq x y z
N MET A 1 35.80 -3.48 -5.77
CA MET A 1 34.63 -3.92 -4.98
C MET A 1 34.93 -5.25 -4.31
N LYS A 2 34.59 -5.40 -3.02
CA LYS A 2 34.69 -6.70 -2.34
C LYS A 2 33.67 -7.66 -2.93
N LYS A 3 33.93 -8.97 -2.99
CA LYS A 3 33.00 -9.99 -3.53
C LYS A 3 31.58 -9.85 -2.98
N ILE A 4 31.45 -9.46 -1.70
CA ILE A 4 30.16 -9.24 -1.05
C ILE A 4 29.39 -8.03 -1.61
N ASP A 5 30.08 -6.99 -2.05
CA ASP A 5 29.42 -5.80 -2.62
C ASP A 5 28.83 -6.13 -3.99
N VAL A 6 29.50 -6.98 -4.75
CA VAL A 6 29.00 -7.49 -6.05
C VAL A 6 27.78 -8.38 -5.84
N ALA A 7 27.83 -9.27 -4.84
CA ALA A 7 26.72 -10.16 -4.53
C ALA A 7 25.45 -9.35 -4.06
N LEU A 8 25.65 -8.37 -3.16
CA LEU A 8 24.56 -7.50 -2.72
C LEU A 8 23.94 -6.70 -3.87
N PHE A 9 24.79 -6.11 -4.73
CA PHE A 9 24.31 -5.40 -5.90
C PHE A 9 23.54 -6.34 -6.85
N GLY A 10 24.05 -7.55 -7.08
CA GLY A 10 23.41 -8.53 -7.94
C GLY A 10 22.02 -8.94 -7.43
N VAL A 11 21.88 -9.24 -6.13
CA VAL A 11 20.59 -9.55 -5.51
C VAL A 11 19.65 -8.35 -5.57
N TRP A 12 20.13 -7.16 -5.23
CA TRP A 12 19.34 -5.93 -5.33
C TRP A 12 18.82 -5.70 -6.75
N PHE A 13 19.68 -5.86 -7.75
CA PHE A 13 19.31 -5.71 -9.15
C PHE A 13 18.21 -6.72 -9.56
N LEU A 14 18.33 -7.99 -9.14
CA LEU A 14 17.32 -9.01 -9.40
C LEU A 14 15.98 -8.67 -8.73
N VAL A 15 16.01 -8.14 -7.50
CA VAL A 15 14.80 -7.68 -6.78
C VAL A 15 14.13 -6.53 -7.52
N VAL A 16 14.90 -5.54 -7.95
CA VAL A 16 14.39 -4.39 -8.72
C VAL A 16 13.81 -4.85 -10.06
N LEU A 17 14.50 -5.74 -10.76
CA LEU A 17 14.04 -6.29 -12.02
C LEU A 17 12.73 -7.08 -11.84
N SER A 18 12.65 -7.93 -10.80
CA SER A 18 11.43 -8.66 -10.45
C SER A 18 10.27 -7.70 -10.18
N PHE A 19 10.48 -6.65 -9.40
CA PHE A 19 9.46 -5.63 -9.12
C PHE A 19 8.98 -4.95 -10.41
N LEU A 20 9.89 -4.53 -11.28
CA LEU A 20 9.54 -3.85 -12.54
C LEU A 20 8.77 -4.75 -13.51
N THR A 21 9.08 -6.04 -13.54
CA THR A 21 8.48 -7.01 -14.46
C THR A 21 7.21 -7.66 -13.92
N THR A 22 6.90 -7.53 -12.62
CA THR A 22 5.65 -8.03 -12.04
C THR A 22 4.44 -7.35 -12.69
N PHE A 23 3.42 -8.14 -13.04
CA PHE A 23 2.21 -7.63 -13.65
C PHE A 23 1.47 -6.67 -12.68
N PRO A 24 0.90 -5.54 -13.15
CA PRO A 24 0.19 -4.59 -12.30
C PRO A 24 -1.10 -5.20 -11.75
N THR A 25 -1.37 -4.97 -10.46
CA THR A 25 -2.58 -5.41 -9.76
C THR A 25 -3.76 -4.46 -9.98
N ASP A 26 -4.95 -4.84 -9.49
CA ASP A 26 -6.17 -4.03 -9.53
C ASP A 26 -5.98 -2.66 -8.88
N ASP A 27 -5.24 -2.60 -7.76
CA ASP A 27 -4.92 -1.32 -7.10
C ASP A 27 -4.15 -0.36 -8.04
N PHE A 28 -3.28 -0.88 -8.89
CA PHE A 28 -2.59 -0.07 -9.90
C PHE A 28 -3.58 0.52 -10.92
N MET A 29 -4.55 -0.29 -11.35
CA MET A 29 -5.61 0.15 -12.27
C MET A 29 -6.46 1.25 -11.63
N VAL A 30 -6.78 1.12 -10.33
CA VAL A 30 -7.47 2.15 -9.55
C VAL A 30 -6.66 3.45 -9.48
N PHE A 31 -5.35 3.39 -9.25
CA PHE A 31 -4.52 4.59 -9.19
C PHE A 31 -4.42 5.30 -10.55
N TRP A 32 -4.30 4.55 -11.61
CA TRP A 32 -4.32 5.12 -12.95
C TRP A 32 -5.68 5.77 -13.27
N ALA A 33 -6.79 5.07 -12.95
CA ALA A 33 -8.14 5.60 -13.10
C ALA A 33 -8.34 6.88 -12.27
N TYR A 34 -7.85 6.91 -11.03
CA TYR A 34 -7.87 8.11 -10.20
C TYR A 34 -7.14 9.29 -10.86
N ALA A 35 -5.91 9.09 -11.30
CA ALA A 35 -5.12 10.14 -11.94
C ALA A 35 -5.85 10.71 -13.16
N LYS A 36 -6.51 9.85 -13.93
CA LYS A 36 -7.33 10.23 -15.07
C LYS A 36 -8.58 11.00 -14.65
N GLN A 37 -9.28 10.60 -13.59
CA GLN A 37 -10.42 11.34 -13.07
C GLN A 37 -10.01 12.72 -12.52
N VAL A 38 -8.83 12.83 -11.89
CA VAL A 38 -8.27 14.12 -11.47
C VAL A 38 -8.04 15.03 -12.69
N SER A 39 -7.56 14.51 -13.81
CA SER A 39 -7.35 15.30 -15.04
C SER A 39 -8.65 15.83 -15.67
N TYR A 40 -9.80 15.22 -15.35
CA TYR A 40 -11.12 15.70 -15.78
C TYR A 40 -11.76 16.71 -14.81
N SER A 41 -11.08 17.00 -13.69
CA SER A 41 -11.57 17.97 -12.73
C SER A 41 -11.64 19.37 -13.35
N SER A 42 -12.63 20.15 -12.96
CA SER A 42 -12.69 21.58 -13.25
C SER A 42 -11.83 22.42 -12.32
N TYR A 43 -11.19 21.79 -11.34
CA TYR A 43 -10.28 22.40 -10.38
C TYR A 43 -8.83 22.10 -10.79
N ASP A 44 -7.90 22.95 -10.34
CA ASP A 44 -6.47 22.79 -10.58
C ASP A 44 -5.72 22.37 -9.32
N GLY A 45 -4.56 21.75 -9.51
CA GLY A 45 -3.60 21.41 -8.46
C GLY A 45 -4.20 20.54 -7.35
N LEU A 46 -3.98 20.93 -6.09
CA LEU A 46 -4.43 20.16 -4.92
C LEU A 46 -5.96 20.08 -4.82
N ALA A 47 -6.68 21.10 -5.27
CA ALA A 47 -8.13 21.10 -5.28
C ALA A 47 -8.69 20.01 -6.21
N ALA A 48 -8.05 19.75 -7.35
CA ALA A 48 -8.42 18.68 -8.25
C ALA A 48 -8.23 17.30 -7.58
N ILE A 49 -7.10 17.10 -6.89
CA ILE A 49 -6.79 15.88 -6.16
C ILE A 49 -7.83 15.61 -5.06
N VAL A 50 -8.20 16.62 -4.29
CA VAL A 50 -9.19 16.48 -3.21
C VAL A 50 -10.61 16.29 -3.74
N ASN A 51 -10.93 16.85 -4.92
CA ASN A 51 -12.27 16.72 -5.50
C ASN A 51 -12.62 15.31 -5.97
N VAL A 52 -11.63 14.49 -6.31
CA VAL A 52 -11.84 13.06 -6.62
C VAL A 52 -11.64 12.25 -5.35
N TRP A 53 -12.65 11.45 -5.00
CA TRP A 53 -12.60 10.66 -3.78
C TRP A 53 -11.75 9.39 -3.94
N GLU A 54 -10.93 9.10 -2.93
CA GLU A 54 -10.12 7.90 -2.80
C GLU A 54 -9.92 7.56 -1.31
N LEU A 55 -9.88 6.26 -0.99
CA LEU A 55 -9.66 5.76 0.37
C LEU A 55 -8.26 6.02 0.92
N LYS A 56 -7.30 6.21 0.05
CA LYS A 56 -5.90 6.44 0.44
C LYS A 56 -5.70 7.90 0.89
N GLY A 57 -4.75 8.13 1.77
CA GLY A 57 -4.47 9.46 2.29
C GLY A 57 -3.95 10.45 1.24
N LEU A 58 -4.12 11.73 1.51
CA LEU A 58 -3.84 12.82 0.58
C LEU A 58 -2.40 12.80 0.03
N LEU A 59 -1.40 12.58 0.89
CA LEU A 59 0.00 12.53 0.46
C LEU A 59 0.26 11.36 -0.49
N PHE A 60 -0.34 10.20 -0.24
CA PHE A 60 -0.19 9.06 -1.14
C PHE A 60 -0.85 9.34 -2.49
N ARG A 61 -2.04 9.95 -2.51
CA ARG A 61 -2.71 10.39 -3.74
C ARG A 61 -1.85 11.38 -4.54
N MET A 62 -1.19 12.30 -3.87
CA MET A 62 -0.24 13.22 -4.52
C MET A 62 0.95 12.48 -5.14
N ILE A 63 1.51 11.48 -4.44
CA ILE A 63 2.66 10.71 -4.95
C ILE A 63 2.27 10.01 -6.24
N TYR A 64 1.23 9.16 -6.23
CA TYR A 64 0.92 8.39 -7.42
C TYR A 64 0.28 9.22 -8.55
N TYR A 65 -0.40 10.32 -8.23
CA TYR A 65 -0.82 11.28 -9.25
C TYR A 65 0.38 11.94 -9.94
N THR A 66 1.41 12.31 -9.16
CA THR A 66 2.65 12.88 -9.71
C THR A 66 3.38 11.85 -10.59
N ASP A 67 3.47 10.59 -10.15
CA ASP A 67 4.07 9.51 -10.92
C ASP A 67 3.30 9.29 -12.24
N ALA A 68 1.97 9.31 -12.21
CA ALA A 68 1.13 9.20 -13.39
C ALA A 68 1.30 10.41 -14.33
N LEU A 69 1.36 11.62 -13.78
CA LEU A 69 1.56 12.85 -14.55
C LEU A 69 2.91 12.83 -15.29
N ILE A 70 3.99 12.47 -14.60
CA ILE A 70 5.32 12.35 -15.20
C ILE A 70 5.32 11.25 -16.25
N THR A 71 4.70 10.10 -16.00
CA THR A 71 4.58 9.00 -16.96
C THR A 71 3.86 9.46 -18.23
N SER A 72 2.80 10.27 -18.08
CA SER A 72 2.01 10.79 -19.20
C SER A 72 2.77 11.74 -20.11
N LEU A 73 3.91 12.29 -19.67
CA LEU A 73 4.80 13.07 -20.54
C LEU A 73 5.49 12.20 -21.62
N PHE A 74 5.56 10.89 -21.38
CA PHE A 74 6.23 9.92 -22.26
C PHE A 74 5.24 8.99 -22.94
N ILE A 75 4.15 8.61 -22.28
CA ILE A 75 3.20 7.61 -22.74
C ILE A 75 1.78 8.05 -22.36
N ASN A 76 0.93 8.29 -23.36
CA ASN A 76 -0.43 8.78 -23.14
C ASN A 76 -1.45 7.67 -22.90
N ASP A 77 -1.23 6.50 -23.50
CA ASP A 77 -2.18 5.40 -23.44
C ASP A 77 -1.75 4.35 -22.41
N TYR A 78 -2.72 3.80 -21.67
CA TYR A 78 -2.44 2.70 -20.79
C TYR A 78 -1.93 1.48 -21.57
N SER A 79 -0.77 1.00 -21.18
CA SER A 79 -0.12 -0.16 -21.76
C SER A 79 0.81 -0.80 -20.73
N LEU A 80 1.35 -1.96 -21.05
CA LEU A 80 2.39 -2.56 -20.21
C LEU A 80 3.64 -1.67 -20.12
N LEU A 81 3.92 -0.92 -21.17
CA LEU A 81 5.01 0.06 -21.17
C LEU A 81 4.71 1.23 -20.23
N TYR A 82 3.46 1.72 -20.20
CA TYR A 82 3.01 2.71 -19.24
C TYR A 82 3.24 2.22 -17.81
N ALA A 83 2.79 1.01 -17.49
CA ALA A 83 2.95 0.41 -16.17
C ALA A 83 4.44 0.27 -15.79
N PHE A 84 5.28 -0.13 -16.72
CA PHE A 84 6.73 -0.24 -16.50
C PHE A 84 7.36 1.12 -16.20
N VAL A 85 7.08 2.15 -17.02
CA VAL A 85 7.63 3.50 -16.84
C VAL A 85 7.11 4.14 -15.54
N TYR A 86 5.83 3.98 -15.23
CA TYR A 86 5.24 4.42 -13.97
C TYR A 86 5.98 3.83 -12.76
N LYS A 87 6.20 2.52 -12.76
CA LYS A 87 6.97 1.85 -11.69
C LYS A 87 8.41 2.35 -11.60
N LEU A 88 9.04 2.59 -12.74
CA LEU A 88 10.41 3.11 -12.81
C LEU A 88 10.50 4.50 -12.15
N ILE A 89 9.55 5.38 -12.44
CA ILE A 89 9.47 6.73 -11.86
C ILE A 89 9.24 6.64 -10.36
N GLY A 90 8.25 5.85 -9.92
CA GLY A 90 7.99 5.63 -8.50
C GLY A 90 9.20 5.07 -7.77
N LEU A 91 9.90 4.08 -8.35
CA LEU A 91 11.14 3.54 -7.79
C LEU A 91 12.26 4.57 -7.70
N ALA A 92 12.40 5.45 -8.69
CA ALA A 92 13.41 6.51 -8.65
C ALA A 92 13.17 7.45 -7.46
N GLY A 93 11.90 7.84 -7.22
CA GLY A 93 11.51 8.60 -6.03
C GLY A 93 11.76 7.84 -4.72
N TYR A 94 11.36 6.57 -4.68
CA TYR A 94 11.53 5.71 -3.52
C TYR A 94 13.01 5.49 -3.15
N PHE A 95 13.86 5.18 -4.12
CA PHE A 95 15.31 5.03 -3.90
C PHE A 95 16.00 6.35 -3.57
N SER A 96 15.53 7.47 -4.09
CA SER A 96 16.04 8.78 -3.69
C SER A 96 15.80 9.03 -2.20
N LEU A 97 14.61 8.73 -1.70
CA LEU A 97 14.27 8.82 -0.28
C LEU A 97 15.08 7.81 0.56
N LEU A 98 15.27 6.59 0.06
CA LEU A 98 16.11 5.57 0.71
C LEU A 98 17.58 6.04 0.81
N LEU A 99 18.08 6.68 -0.25
CA LEU A 99 19.44 7.24 -0.23
C LEU A 99 19.61 8.33 0.83
N VAL A 100 18.61 9.23 0.96
CA VAL A 100 18.56 10.22 2.04
C VAL A 100 18.54 9.52 3.39
N THR A 101 17.69 8.49 3.55
CA THR A 101 17.59 7.70 4.79
C THR A 101 18.93 7.13 5.20
N VAL A 102 19.65 6.47 4.29
CA VAL A 102 20.96 5.88 4.58
C VAL A 102 22.02 6.95 4.91
N ARG A 103 21.93 8.13 4.28
CA ARG A 103 22.88 9.23 4.56
C ARG A 103 22.71 9.83 5.95
N VAL A 104 21.47 9.87 6.46
CA VAL A 104 21.18 10.46 7.78
C VAL A 104 21.33 9.47 8.94
N VAL A 105 21.46 8.16 8.68
CA VAL A 105 21.81 7.18 9.73
C VAL A 105 23.13 7.56 10.39
N PRO A 106 23.19 7.73 11.72
CA PRO A 106 24.43 8.05 12.43
C PRO A 106 25.49 6.95 12.24
N LYS A 107 26.74 7.34 12.03
CA LYS A 107 27.84 6.42 11.73
C LYS A 107 27.96 5.27 12.74
N GLN A 108 27.78 5.58 14.03
CA GLN A 108 27.83 4.59 15.12
C GLN A 108 26.85 3.42 14.97
N TYR A 109 25.75 3.58 14.24
CA TYR A 109 24.75 2.52 14.00
C TYR A 109 24.95 1.82 12.67
N SER A 110 25.73 2.39 11.75
CA SER A 110 26.09 1.80 10.45
C SER A 110 27.55 1.32 10.39
N GLU A 111 28.25 1.37 11.51
CA GLU A 111 29.63 0.92 11.60
C GLU A 111 29.76 -0.57 11.28
N GLY A 112 30.74 -0.93 10.45
CA GLY A 112 30.96 -2.29 9.97
C GLY A 112 30.14 -2.69 8.72
N ILE A 113 28.98 -2.07 8.46
CA ILE A 113 28.19 -2.35 7.26
C ILE A 113 28.66 -1.47 6.08
N GLY A 114 28.78 -0.17 6.30
CA GLY A 114 29.04 0.82 5.27
C GLY A 114 27.74 1.26 4.54
N ARG A 115 27.71 2.54 4.11
CA ARG A 115 26.47 3.15 3.54
C ARG A 115 25.97 2.47 2.28
N ALA A 116 26.86 2.07 1.38
CA ALA A 116 26.47 1.40 0.14
C ALA A 116 25.81 0.05 0.42
N ARG A 117 26.38 -0.76 1.33
CA ARG A 117 25.80 -2.04 1.74
C ARG A 117 24.44 -1.86 2.43
N LEU A 118 24.35 -0.85 3.31
CA LEU A 118 23.10 -0.54 3.97
C LEU A 118 22.01 -0.14 2.96
N PHE A 119 22.36 0.64 1.95
CA PHE A 119 21.42 1.01 0.86
C PHE A 119 20.93 -0.23 0.11
N PHE A 120 21.81 -1.10 -0.35
CA PHE A 120 21.40 -2.31 -1.07
C PHE A 120 20.63 -3.28 -0.16
N ALA A 121 21.06 -3.48 1.09
CA ALA A 121 20.37 -4.35 2.03
C ALA A 121 18.95 -3.85 2.34
N LEU A 122 18.76 -2.56 2.63
CA LEU A 122 17.47 -1.97 2.84
C LEU A 122 16.63 -2.01 1.56
N GLY A 123 17.20 -1.72 0.40
CA GLY A 123 16.50 -1.81 -0.88
C GLY A 123 15.99 -3.22 -1.16
N ILE A 124 16.78 -4.25 -0.86
CA ILE A 124 16.35 -5.66 -0.94
C ILE A 124 15.18 -5.89 0.02
N LEU A 125 15.33 -5.57 1.30
CA LEU A 125 14.31 -5.81 2.33
C LEU A 125 12.98 -5.10 2.01
N LEU A 126 13.06 -3.88 1.50
CA LEU A 126 11.90 -3.04 1.22
C LEU A 126 11.17 -3.41 -0.06
N LEU A 127 11.83 -4.03 -1.04
CA LEU A 127 11.19 -4.45 -2.30
C LEU A 127 10.85 -5.93 -2.39
N THR A 128 11.26 -6.74 -1.41
CA THR A 128 11.06 -8.20 -1.43
C THR A 128 9.65 -8.61 -1.04
N VAL A 129 8.64 -7.84 -1.34
CA VAL A 129 7.27 -8.25 -1.09
C VAL A 129 6.62 -8.64 -2.41
N HIS A 130 6.31 -9.91 -2.56
CA HIS A 130 5.87 -10.54 -3.79
C HIS A 130 4.66 -9.90 -4.47
N PHE A 131 3.78 -9.27 -3.69
CA PHE A 131 2.55 -8.66 -4.18
C PHE A 131 2.62 -7.13 -4.31
N ALA A 132 3.79 -6.54 -4.11
CA ALA A 132 3.98 -5.13 -4.43
C ALA A 132 4.20 -4.96 -5.93
N SER A 133 3.14 -5.14 -6.71
CA SER A 133 3.18 -4.84 -8.15
C SER A 133 3.39 -3.36 -8.44
N HIS A 134 3.26 -2.53 -7.41
CA HIS A 134 3.48 -1.08 -7.40
C HIS A 134 3.75 -0.62 -5.96
N LEU A 135 4.27 0.60 -5.79
CA LEU A 135 4.60 1.15 -4.48
C LEU A 135 3.32 1.55 -3.73
N GLN A 136 2.87 0.69 -2.82
CA GLN A 136 1.70 0.92 -1.97
C GLN A 136 1.95 1.99 -0.88
N ALA A 137 0.87 2.51 -0.29
CA ALA A 137 0.93 3.46 0.82
C ALA A 137 1.73 2.91 2.01
N GLU A 138 1.61 1.61 2.28
CA GLU A 138 2.37 0.90 3.31
C GLU A 138 3.87 0.90 3.05
N MET A 139 4.29 0.75 1.80
CA MET A 139 5.70 0.77 1.42
C MET A 139 6.32 2.16 1.63
N TRP A 140 5.63 3.19 1.18
CA TRP A 140 6.02 4.57 1.45
C TRP A 140 6.01 4.87 2.94
N GLY A 141 4.96 4.44 3.66
CA GLY A 141 4.83 4.64 5.10
C GLY A 141 5.98 4.02 5.89
N VAL A 142 6.36 2.78 5.59
CA VAL A 142 7.50 2.11 6.23
C VAL A 142 8.81 2.85 5.94
N LEU A 143 9.03 3.30 4.70
CA LEU A 143 10.23 4.07 4.36
C LEU A 143 10.27 5.42 5.11
N PHE A 144 9.14 6.13 5.22
CA PHE A 144 9.03 7.37 6.00
C PHE A 144 9.32 7.13 7.49
N VAL A 145 8.80 6.04 8.08
CA VAL A 145 9.07 5.75 9.50
C VAL A 145 10.52 5.33 9.73
N ILE A 146 11.14 4.60 8.79
CA ILE A 146 12.59 4.28 8.85
C ILE A 146 13.43 5.57 8.74
N LEU A 147 13.06 6.51 7.86
CA LEU A 147 13.71 7.82 7.77
C LEU A 147 13.54 8.60 9.07
N ALA A 148 12.34 8.62 9.62
CA ALA A 148 12.07 9.28 10.90
C ALA A 148 12.91 8.66 12.03
N LEU A 149 13.01 7.32 12.09
CA LEU A 149 13.88 6.64 13.04
C LEU A 149 15.37 7.02 12.84
N ALA A 150 15.87 7.01 11.60
CA ALA A 150 17.23 7.37 11.28
C ALA A 150 17.57 8.81 11.70
N LEU A 151 16.64 9.74 11.51
CA LEU A 151 16.76 11.12 11.97
C LEU A 151 16.67 11.21 13.50
N TYR A 152 15.73 10.50 14.13
CA TYR A 152 15.55 10.50 15.59
C TYR A 152 16.76 9.90 16.33
N LEU A 153 17.48 8.97 15.71
CA LEU A 153 18.72 8.42 16.28
C LEU A 153 19.88 9.44 16.35
N ASN A 154 19.74 10.60 15.69
CA ASN A 154 20.67 11.71 15.87
C ASN A 154 20.28 12.52 17.12
N ASP A 155 21.27 12.89 17.93
CA ASP A 155 21.04 13.63 19.20
C ASP A 155 20.75 15.12 18.98
N LYS A 156 20.72 15.59 17.72
CA LYS A 156 20.48 17.00 17.38
C LYS A 156 18.99 17.30 17.38
N ILE A 157 18.56 18.35 18.08
CA ILE A 157 17.15 18.74 18.20
C ILE A 157 16.46 18.97 16.83
N TRP A 158 17.16 19.61 15.89
CA TRP A 158 16.59 19.85 14.57
C TRP A 158 16.33 18.54 13.78
N CYS A 159 17.17 17.48 14.02
CA CYS A 159 16.92 16.16 13.46
C CYS A 159 15.63 15.54 14.04
N GLN A 160 15.39 15.74 15.33
CA GLN A 160 14.17 15.25 15.99
C GLN A 160 12.94 16.00 15.49
N ILE A 161 13.04 17.31 15.23
CA ILE A 161 11.97 18.12 14.63
C ILE A 161 11.65 17.60 13.23
N ILE A 162 12.66 17.41 12.37
CA ILE A 162 12.44 16.87 11.02
C ILE A 162 11.89 15.44 11.08
N ALA A 163 12.40 14.61 11.99
CA ALA A 163 11.88 13.27 12.22
C ALA A 163 10.38 13.28 12.55
N ALA A 164 9.96 14.21 13.40
CA ALA A 164 8.56 14.36 13.78
C ALA A 164 7.67 14.78 12.60
N ILE A 165 8.15 15.70 11.75
CA ILE A 165 7.44 16.13 10.54
C ILE A 165 7.30 14.96 9.56
N VAL A 166 8.39 14.24 9.28
CA VAL A 166 8.40 13.07 8.38
C VAL A 166 7.46 11.99 8.91
N TYR A 167 7.55 11.69 10.20
CA TYR A 167 6.67 10.72 10.85
C TYR A 167 5.20 11.13 10.77
N SER A 168 4.88 12.38 11.10
CA SER A 168 3.51 12.90 11.07
C SER A 168 2.91 12.87 9.67
N SER A 169 3.74 13.04 8.63
CA SER A 169 3.31 12.97 7.23
C SER A 169 2.78 11.58 6.85
N THR A 170 3.13 10.53 7.61
CA THR A 170 2.59 9.18 7.38
C THR A 170 1.08 9.08 7.60
N PHE A 171 0.49 9.97 8.41
CA PHE A 171 -0.97 10.11 8.55
C PHE A 171 -1.65 10.38 7.20
N TYR A 172 -1.01 11.20 6.37
CA TYR A 172 -1.51 11.54 5.03
C TYR A 172 -1.16 10.51 3.96
N LEU A 173 -0.38 9.48 4.28
CA LEU A 173 -0.24 8.28 3.45
C LEU A 173 -1.39 7.30 3.73
N LYS A 174 -1.62 7.03 5.01
CA LYS A 174 -2.73 6.19 5.50
C LYS A 174 -2.98 6.49 6.97
N SER A 175 -4.21 6.86 7.33
CA SER A 175 -4.55 7.40 8.65
C SER A 175 -4.09 6.59 9.89
N PRO A 176 -4.04 5.23 9.88
CA PRO A 176 -3.55 4.48 11.03
C PRO A 176 -2.02 4.35 11.11
N MET A 177 -1.25 4.81 10.12
CA MET A 177 0.23 4.72 10.12
C MET A 177 0.90 5.31 11.37
N PRO A 178 0.39 6.37 12.01
CA PRO A 178 0.96 6.87 13.26
C PRO A 178 1.00 5.86 14.41
N LEU A 179 0.28 4.74 14.36
CA LEU A 179 0.45 3.66 15.33
C LEU A 179 1.87 3.08 15.34
N LEU A 180 2.60 3.17 14.23
CA LEU A 180 4.00 2.73 14.14
C LEU A 180 4.96 3.57 15.00
N GLY A 181 4.50 4.67 15.60
CA GLY A 181 5.27 5.48 16.54
C GLY A 181 5.72 4.72 17.79
N GLY A 182 4.92 3.75 18.23
CA GLY A 182 5.35 2.85 19.30
C GLY A 182 6.57 2.03 18.89
N THR A 183 6.58 1.48 17.68
CA THR A 183 7.76 0.77 17.13
C THR A 183 8.97 1.70 17.02
N LEU A 184 8.77 2.96 16.60
CA LEU A 184 9.86 3.95 16.54
C LEU A 184 10.44 4.20 17.94
N PHE A 185 9.59 4.45 18.93
CA PHE A 185 10.01 4.75 20.30
C PHE A 185 10.76 3.59 20.93
N PHE A 186 10.15 2.39 20.95
CA PHE A 186 10.77 1.22 21.57
C PHE A 186 11.98 0.71 20.76
N GLY A 187 11.94 0.79 19.45
CA GLY A 187 13.07 0.49 18.57
C GLY A 187 14.25 1.42 18.80
N ALA A 188 14.01 2.73 18.95
CA ALA A 188 15.06 3.68 19.30
C ALA A 188 15.67 3.40 20.68
N MET A 189 14.83 3.12 21.70
CA MET A 189 15.31 2.70 23.03
C MET A 189 16.20 1.46 22.96
N LEU A 190 15.79 0.49 22.16
CA LEU A 190 16.49 -0.76 21.97
C LEU A 190 17.85 -0.55 21.28
N ILE A 191 17.89 0.27 20.22
CA ILE A 191 19.11 0.60 19.47
C ILE A 191 20.09 1.40 20.34
N LYS A 192 19.59 2.42 21.06
CA LYS A 192 20.39 3.31 21.93
C LYS A 192 20.73 2.67 23.27
N ARG A 193 20.13 1.54 23.64
CA ARG A 193 20.26 0.88 24.97
C ARG A 193 20.01 1.84 26.15
N GLN A 194 19.05 2.75 26.00
CA GLN A 194 18.79 3.78 27.03
C GLN A 194 17.72 3.39 28.03
N THR A 195 17.70 4.11 29.17
CA THR A 195 16.65 3.96 30.19
C THR A 195 15.34 4.62 29.74
N LEU A 196 14.20 4.15 30.26
CA LEU A 196 12.89 4.72 29.95
C LEU A 196 12.82 6.21 30.28
N GLY A 197 13.34 6.62 31.45
CA GLY A 197 13.31 8.04 31.87
C GLY A 197 14.12 8.94 30.92
N ARG A 198 15.24 8.46 30.38
CA ARG A 198 16.01 9.19 29.36
C ARG A 198 15.27 9.23 28.03
N ALA A 199 14.69 8.11 27.61
CA ALA A 199 13.92 8.02 26.37
C ALA A 199 12.70 8.97 26.39
N ILE A 200 11.97 9.04 27.52
CA ILE A 200 10.86 9.98 27.70
C ILE A 200 11.32 11.41 27.57
N LYS A 201 12.43 11.78 28.18
CA LYS A 201 12.98 13.16 28.06
C LYS A 201 13.38 13.48 26.61
N GLU A 202 14.02 12.55 25.92
CA GLU A 202 14.48 12.74 24.55
C GLU A 202 13.32 12.77 23.53
N ILE A 203 12.17 12.12 23.80
CA ILE A 203 11.04 12.13 22.86
C ILE A 203 10.16 13.39 22.95
N ILE A 204 10.27 14.19 24.00
CA ILE A 204 9.41 15.36 24.20
C ILE A 204 9.43 16.32 22.99
N PRO A 205 10.59 16.76 22.45
CA PRO A 205 10.61 17.65 21.28
C PRO A 205 9.94 17.02 20.06
N PHE A 206 10.18 15.73 19.84
CA PHE A 206 9.55 14.97 18.76
C PHE A 206 8.03 14.92 18.95
N ALA A 207 7.54 14.57 20.14
CA ALA A 207 6.11 14.48 20.45
C ALA A 207 5.39 15.84 20.30
N ILE A 208 5.98 16.90 20.85
CA ILE A 208 5.43 18.28 20.73
C ILE A 208 5.35 18.67 19.26
N THR A 209 6.42 18.48 18.49
CA THR A 209 6.44 18.79 17.06
C THR A 209 5.41 17.98 16.28
N THR A 210 5.26 16.68 16.60
CA THR A 210 4.24 15.80 15.99
C THR A 210 2.84 16.37 16.22
N VAL A 211 2.52 16.72 17.46
CA VAL A 211 1.19 17.28 17.80
C VAL A 211 0.96 18.62 17.11
N LEU A 212 1.94 19.51 17.16
CA LEU A 212 1.82 20.83 16.53
C LEU A 212 1.68 20.71 15.00
N PHE A 213 2.49 19.87 14.36
CA PHE A 213 2.44 19.70 12.91
C PHE A 213 1.12 19.07 12.47
N LEU A 214 0.66 18.01 13.14
CA LEU A 214 -0.63 17.38 12.82
C LEU A 214 -1.80 18.34 13.07
N SER A 215 -1.80 19.05 14.20
CA SER A 215 -2.87 20.01 14.50
C SER A 215 -2.92 21.14 13.46
N LEU A 216 -1.76 21.73 13.12
CA LEU A 216 -1.67 22.79 12.13
C LEU A 216 -2.07 22.30 10.74
N SER A 217 -1.53 21.16 10.30
CA SER A 217 -1.82 20.62 8.98
C SER A 217 -3.29 20.19 8.84
N LEU A 218 -3.88 19.56 9.86
CA LEU A 218 -5.30 19.23 9.88
C LEU A 218 -6.17 20.48 9.89
N PHE A 219 -5.79 21.53 10.65
CA PHE A 219 -6.48 22.80 10.62
C PHE A 219 -6.45 23.45 9.24
N LEU A 220 -5.30 23.45 8.56
CA LEU A 220 -5.18 23.99 7.20
C LEU A 220 -6.00 23.17 6.20
N VAL A 221 -5.96 21.83 6.30
CA VAL A 221 -6.79 20.96 5.45
C VAL A 221 -8.28 21.22 5.72
N TYR A 222 -8.70 21.30 6.98
CA TYR A 222 -10.09 21.63 7.33
C TYR A 222 -10.51 23.02 6.80
N ARG A 223 -9.64 24.02 6.89
CA ARG A 223 -9.93 25.38 6.46
C ARG A 223 -10.06 25.55 4.95
N TYR A 224 -9.21 24.86 4.19
CA TYR A 224 -9.14 25.02 2.74
C TYR A 224 -9.79 23.89 1.96
N TYR A 225 -9.83 22.69 2.54
CA TYR A 225 -10.35 21.47 1.94
C TYR A 225 -11.21 20.66 2.93
N PRO A 226 -12.32 21.23 3.45
CA PRO A 226 -13.13 20.59 4.49
C PRO A 226 -13.67 19.23 4.06
N GLN A 227 -13.88 19.02 2.76
CA GLN A 227 -14.32 17.76 2.21
C GLN A 227 -13.30 16.62 2.45
N GLU A 228 -12.01 16.93 2.48
CA GLU A 228 -10.97 15.92 2.78
C GLU A 228 -11.10 15.38 4.21
N ILE A 229 -11.40 16.25 5.17
CA ILE A 229 -11.64 15.81 6.57
C ILE A 229 -12.88 14.92 6.64
N THR A 230 -13.96 15.30 5.95
CA THR A 230 -15.17 14.48 5.86
C THR A 230 -14.85 13.11 5.26
N ASP A 231 -14.06 13.07 4.18
CA ASP A 231 -13.67 11.83 3.52
C ASP A 231 -12.82 10.92 4.42
N ILE A 232 -11.88 11.48 5.19
CA ILE A 232 -11.07 10.73 6.18
C ILE A 232 -11.96 10.14 7.27
N CYS A 233 -12.90 10.94 7.80
CA CYS A 233 -13.84 10.48 8.82
C CYS A 233 -14.77 9.38 8.27
N ASP A 234 -15.32 9.58 7.08
CA ASP A 234 -16.22 8.64 6.43
C ASP A 234 -15.51 7.33 6.07
N ALA A 235 -14.28 7.39 5.55
CA ALA A 235 -13.48 6.21 5.26
C ALA A 235 -13.17 5.40 6.53
N SER A 236 -12.81 6.09 7.62
CA SER A 236 -12.55 5.47 8.91
C SER A 236 -13.80 4.83 9.50
N TYR A 237 -14.94 5.53 9.44
CA TYR A 237 -16.21 5.02 9.91
C TYR A 237 -16.71 3.85 9.08
N TYR A 238 -16.59 3.94 7.74
CA TYR A 238 -16.90 2.85 6.83
C TYR A 238 -16.11 1.58 7.17
N GLN A 239 -14.79 1.69 7.34
CA GLN A 239 -13.97 0.56 7.74
C GLN A 239 -14.37 0.00 9.10
N HIS A 240 -14.67 0.87 10.07
CA HIS A 240 -15.13 0.44 11.39
C HIS A 240 -16.44 -0.34 11.31
N THR A 241 -17.41 0.08 10.50
CA THR A 241 -18.71 -0.59 10.37
C THR A 241 -18.65 -1.92 9.63
N LEU A 242 -17.56 -2.21 8.93
CA LEU A 242 -17.31 -3.55 8.36
C LEU A 242 -16.81 -4.55 9.41
N LEU A 243 -16.44 -4.08 10.61
CA LEU A 243 -16.09 -4.90 11.76
C LEU A 243 -17.38 -5.44 12.39
N GLN A 244 -17.67 -6.72 12.16
CA GLN A 244 -18.84 -7.39 12.75
C GLN A 244 -18.57 -7.84 14.18
N ASP A 245 -19.63 -8.08 14.96
CA ASP A 245 -19.55 -8.61 16.32
C ASP A 245 -18.71 -9.90 16.39
N GLY A 246 -17.92 -10.02 17.46
CA GLY A 246 -17.03 -11.18 17.66
C GLY A 246 -15.68 -11.10 16.92
N TRP A 247 -15.33 -9.99 16.37
CA TRP A 247 -14.15 -9.79 15.53
C TRP A 247 -12.81 -10.09 16.21
N TYR A 248 -12.66 -9.92 17.52
CA TYR A 248 -11.36 -10.10 18.20
C TYR A 248 -10.75 -11.48 17.97
N TRP A 249 -11.49 -12.55 18.24
CA TRP A 249 -10.99 -13.91 18.01
C TRP A 249 -10.87 -14.25 16.53
N GLY A 250 -11.81 -13.80 15.73
CA GLY A 250 -11.73 -13.91 14.27
C GLY A 250 -10.52 -13.17 13.71
N ALA A 251 -10.23 -11.97 14.23
CA ALA A 251 -9.08 -11.16 13.85
C ALA A 251 -7.75 -11.84 14.23
N VAL A 252 -7.63 -12.33 15.47
CA VAL A 252 -6.43 -13.06 15.92
C VAL A 252 -6.21 -14.32 15.09
N LYS A 253 -7.26 -15.10 14.83
CA LYS A 253 -7.19 -16.31 14.00
C LYS A 253 -6.75 -15.98 12.56
N LYS A 254 -7.33 -14.94 11.95
CA LYS A 254 -6.95 -14.47 10.62
C LYS A 254 -5.53 -13.90 10.60
N LEU A 255 -5.12 -13.16 11.65
CA LEU A 255 -3.75 -12.67 11.81
C LEU A 255 -2.76 -13.82 11.84
N ILE A 256 -2.99 -14.84 12.67
CA ILE A 256 -2.11 -16.00 12.78
C ILE A 256 -2.06 -16.76 11.45
N ARG A 257 -3.21 -17.04 10.84
CA ARG A 257 -3.28 -17.70 9.53
C ARG A 257 -2.56 -16.89 8.46
N GLY A 258 -2.84 -15.58 8.36
CA GLY A 258 -2.19 -14.70 7.40
C GLY A 258 -0.70 -14.54 7.68
N PHE A 259 -0.28 -14.50 8.95
CA PHE A 259 1.13 -14.46 9.33
C PHE A 259 1.86 -15.73 8.88
N ILE A 260 1.29 -16.90 9.13
CA ILE A 260 1.90 -18.17 8.74
C ILE A 260 1.91 -18.32 7.21
N SER A 261 0.76 -18.15 6.54
CA SER A 261 0.66 -18.33 5.10
C SER A 261 1.41 -17.25 4.31
N ASN A 262 1.29 -15.99 4.72
CA ASN A 262 1.81 -14.86 3.95
C ASN A 262 3.23 -14.46 4.35
N SER A 263 3.64 -14.66 5.63
CA SER A 263 4.96 -14.22 6.07
C SER A 263 6.07 -15.20 5.75
N PHE A 264 5.80 -16.51 5.78
CA PHE A 264 6.83 -17.49 5.48
C PHE A 264 7.03 -17.72 3.97
N LEU A 265 5.97 -17.62 3.18
CA LEU A 265 6.04 -17.89 1.75
C LEU A 265 6.20 -16.60 0.92
N TYR A 266 5.62 -15.49 1.37
CA TYR A 266 5.51 -14.25 0.58
C TYR A 266 6.25 -13.06 1.19
N ASN A 267 6.64 -13.13 2.46
CA ASN A 267 7.36 -12.06 3.15
C ASN A 267 8.63 -12.59 3.84
N ILE A 268 9.60 -12.99 3.05
CA ILE A 268 10.90 -13.48 3.53
C ILE A 268 11.58 -12.49 4.49
N PRO A 269 11.58 -11.16 4.25
CA PRO A 269 12.11 -10.21 5.23
C PRO A 269 11.50 -10.42 6.62
N CYS A 270 10.19 -10.58 6.70
CA CYS A 270 9.50 -10.79 7.96
C CYS A 270 9.93 -12.11 8.63
N ALA A 271 10.02 -13.20 7.88
CA ALA A 271 10.48 -14.49 8.39
C ALA A 271 11.90 -14.39 8.95
N LEU A 272 12.82 -13.74 8.23
CA LEU A 272 14.20 -13.48 8.71
C LEU A 272 14.21 -12.60 9.95
N GLY A 273 13.34 -11.58 10.00
CA GLY A 273 13.17 -10.72 11.17
C GLY A 273 12.71 -11.51 12.40
N VAL A 274 11.75 -12.41 12.25
CA VAL A 274 11.25 -13.28 13.34
C VAL A 274 12.35 -14.22 13.83
N ILE A 275 13.09 -14.87 12.92
CA ILE A 275 14.20 -15.76 13.28
C ILE A 275 15.29 -14.98 14.04
N ALA A 276 15.64 -13.79 13.55
CA ALA A 276 16.61 -12.93 14.23
C ALA A 276 16.11 -12.44 15.59
N ALA A 277 14.80 -12.11 15.71
CA ALA A 277 14.17 -11.72 16.96
C ALA A 277 14.20 -12.87 18.00
N LEU A 278 13.88 -14.07 17.59
CA LEU A 278 13.95 -15.26 18.45
C LEU A 278 15.37 -15.53 18.92
N TYR A 279 16.35 -15.42 18.03
CA TYR A 279 17.76 -15.56 18.40
C TYR A 279 18.19 -14.51 19.45
N LEU A 280 17.88 -13.23 19.20
CA LEU A 280 18.20 -12.15 20.14
C LEU A 280 17.49 -12.34 21.48
N PHE A 281 16.22 -12.72 21.45
CA PHE A 281 15.43 -12.98 22.65
C PHE A 281 16.07 -14.08 23.52
N VAL A 282 16.43 -15.23 22.93
CA VAL A 282 17.09 -16.33 23.63
C VAL A 282 18.46 -15.91 24.15
N LYS A 283 19.25 -15.18 23.34
CA LYS A 283 20.56 -14.67 23.75
C LYS A 283 20.45 -13.76 24.97
N TRP A 284 19.52 -12.80 24.94
CA TRP A 284 19.35 -11.85 26.04
C TRP A 284 18.71 -12.47 27.28
N CYS A 285 17.80 -13.44 27.13
CA CYS A 285 17.32 -14.22 28.28
C CYS A 285 18.45 -14.98 28.98
N LYS A 286 19.36 -15.62 28.22
CA LYS A 286 20.54 -16.30 28.79
C LYS A 286 21.49 -15.32 29.45
N GLY A 287 21.57 -14.07 29.00
CA GLY A 287 22.35 -12.98 29.57
C GLY A 287 21.66 -12.20 30.69
N ASN A 288 20.46 -12.60 31.12
CA ASN A 288 19.60 -11.91 32.09
C ASN A 288 19.24 -10.46 31.70
N ASP A 289 19.29 -10.12 30.39
CA ASP A 289 18.92 -8.79 29.88
C ASP A 289 17.42 -8.75 29.48
N TYR A 290 16.55 -9.05 30.45
CA TYR A 290 15.09 -9.12 30.24
C TYR A 290 14.49 -7.82 29.73
N LYS A 291 15.12 -6.68 30.05
CA LYS A 291 14.69 -5.37 29.55
C LYS A 291 14.75 -5.32 28.02
N GLN A 292 15.82 -5.81 27.43
CA GLN A 292 15.95 -5.83 25.95
C GLN A 292 14.94 -6.79 25.32
N CYS A 293 14.65 -7.91 25.99
CA CYS A 293 13.62 -8.84 25.54
C CYS A 293 12.23 -8.17 25.47
N VAL A 294 11.86 -7.43 26.54
CA VAL A 294 10.58 -6.69 26.57
C VAL A 294 10.52 -5.62 25.50
N LEU A 295 11.59 -4.83 25.33
CA LEU A 295 11.64 -3.79 24.29
C LEU A 295 11.56 -4.38 22.89
N LEU A 296 12.16 -5.55 22.65
CA LEU A 296 12.05 -6.25 21.37
C LEU A 296 10.59 -6.66 21.09
N VAL A 297 9.92 -7.26 22.06
CA VAL A 297 8.50 -7.62 21.94
C VAL A 297 7.65 -6.38 21.65
N LEU A 298 7.82 -5.31 22.43
CA LEU A 298 7.09 -4.06 22.24
C LEU A 298 7.34 -3.44 20.85
N THR A 299 8.53 -3.57 20.29
CA THR A 299 8.85 -3.11 18.94
C THR A 299 7.99 -3.83 17.86
N TRP A 300 7.64 -5.10 18.08
CA TRP A 300 6.82 -5.89 17.14
C TRP A 300 5.31 -5.75 17.38
N VAL A 301 4.85 -5.37 18.55
CA VAL A 301 3.42 -5.30 18.91
C VAL A 301 2.66 -4.27 18.08
N PHE A 302 3.22 -3.08 17.84
CA PHE A 302 2.46 -1.99 17.20
C PHE A 302 2.08 -2.26 15.74
N PRO A 303 2.95 -2.82 14.87
CA PRO A 303 2.55 -3.23 13.54
C PRO A 303 1.48 -4.33 13.56
N LEU A 304 1.54 -5.26 14.52
CA LEU A 304 0.51 -6.29 14.67
C LEU A 304 -0.83 -5.69 15.08
N VAL A 305 -0.82 -4.74 16.03
CA VAL A 305 -2.03 -3.98 16.41
C VAL A 305 -2.62 -3.24 15.21
N TYR A 306 -1.77 -2.60 14.39
CA TYR A 306 -2.23 -1.95 13.16
C TYR A 306 -2.95 -2.94 12.23
N ILE A 307 -2.36 -4.12 11.98
CA ILE A 307 -2.94 -5.12 11.09
C ILE A 307 -4.30 -5.59 11.64
N ILE A 308 -4.42 -5.79 12.96
CA ILE A 308 -5.67 -6.16 13.62
C ILE A 308 -6.72 -5.05 13.46
N LEU A 309 -6.36 -3.81 13.76
CA LEU A 309 -7.28 -2.68 13.68
C LEU A 309 -7.70 -2.34 12.24
N SER A 310 -6.85 -2.61 11.26
CA SER A 310 -7.21 -2.39 9.85
C SER A 310 -8.28 -3.37 9.36
N ASN A 311 -8.49 -4.48 10.05
CA ASN A 311 -9.40 -5.60 9.70
C ASN A 311 -9.33 -6.07 8.24
N CYS A 312 -8.32 -5.63 7.54
CA CYS A 312 -8.05 -5.99 6.15
C CYS A 312 -6.77 -6.81 6.13
N TYR A 313 -6.91 -8.12 6.03
CA TYR A 313 -5.79 -9.06 6.10
C TYR A 313 -5.14 -9.28 4.73
N PHE A 314 -5.12 -8.25 3.89
CA PHE A 314 -4.42 -8.28 2.62
C PHE A 314 -2.91 -8.40 2.84
N VAL A 315 -2.25 -9.08 1.92
CA VAL A 315 -0.81 -9.38 2.01
C VAL A 315 0.03 -8.12 2.21
N TYR A 316 -0.34 -7.02 1.56
CA TYR A 316 0.38 -5.75 1.68
C TYR A 316 0.28 -5.09 3.06
N HIS A 317 -0.72 -5.42 3.91
CA HIS A 317 -0.76 -4.94 5.29
C HIS A 317 0.34 -5.57 6.15
N TYR A 318 0.74 -6.82 5.84
CA TYR A 318 1.86 -7.47 6.53
C TYR A 318 3.21 -6.85 6.18
N TYR A 319 3.26 -6.00 5.15
CA TYR A 319 4.46 -5.24 4.82
C TYR A 319 4.95 -4.36 5.99
N LEU A 320 4.07 -3.92 6.86
CA LEU A 320 4.42 -3.12 8.04
C LEU A 320 5.39 -3.86 8.98
N LEU A 321 5.41 -5.20 8.95
CA LEU A 321 6.34 -6.02 9.72
C LEU A 321 7.80 -5.91 9.21
N VAL A 322 8.01 -5.34 8.03
CA VAL A 322 9.36 -5.02 7.54
C VAL A 322 10.02 -3.97 8.43
N TYR A 323 9.25 -3.06 9.05
CA TYR A 323 9.81 -2.03 9.92
C TYR A 323 10.51 -2.60 11.18
N PRO A 324 9.84 -3.39 12.06
CA PRO A 324 10.50 -4.04 13.18
C PRO A 324 11.56 -5.05 12.71
N THR A 325 11.41 -5.65 11.54
CA THR A 325 12.43 -6.51 10.92
C THR A 325 13.73 -5.75 10.68
N VAL A 326 13.69 -4.56 10.09
CA VAL A 326 14.89 -3.73 9.85
C VAL A 326 15.62 -3.44 11.17
N ILE A 327 14.87 -3.06 12.22
CA ILE A 327 15.42 -2.80 13.55
C ILE A 327 16.09 -4.07 14.10
N THR A 328 15.39 -5.20 14.03
CA THR A 328 15.84 -6.49 14.53
C THR A 328 17.11 -6.99 13.82
N LEU A 329 17.13 -6.89 12.48
CA LEU A 329 18.28 -7.30 11.69
C LEU A 329 19.52 -6.41 11.93
N LEU A 330 19.32 -5.11 12.14
CA LEU A 330 20.39 -4.19 12.53
C LEU A 330 21.02 -4.60 13.87
N LEU A 331 20.17 -4.93 14.86
CA LEU A 331 20.61 -5.40 16.17
C LEU A 331 21.27 -6.77 16.09
N PHE A 332 20.70 -7.70 15.33
CA PHE A 332 21.26 -9.01 15.08
C PHE A 332 22.66 -8.91 14.46
N HIS A 333 22.83 -8.06 13.44
CA HIS A 333 24.13 -7.82 12.84
C HIS A 333 25.15 -7.31 13.88
N ARG A 334 24.76 -6.33 14.71
CA ARG A 334 25.63 -5.80 15.77
C ARG A 334 26.03 -6.85 16.80
N GLU A 335 25.06 -7.65 17.25
CA GLU A 335 25.30 -8.69 18.27
C GLU A 335 26.09 -9.89 17.72
N CYS A 336 25.92 -10.24 16.44
CA CYS A 336 26.64 -11.34 15.79
C CYS A 336 28.07 -10.95 15.34
N SER A 337 28.26 -9.70 14.89
CA SER A 337 29.60 -9.26 14.50
C SER A 337 30.61 -9.25 15.66
N MET A 338 30.10 -9.23 16.89
CA MET A 338 30.91 -9.40 18.10
C MET A 338 31.32 -10.87 18.40
N THR A 339 30.55 -11.83 17.89
CA THR A 339 30.67 -13.27 18.22
C THR A 339 31.12 -14.15 17.04
N ILE A 340 30.82 -13.71 15.81
CA ILE A 340 31.13 -14.46 14.59
C ILE A 340 32.04 -13.60 13.70
N PRO A 341 33.33 -13.96 13.57
CA PRO A 341 34.26 -13.20 12.71
C PRO A 341 33.79 -13.26 11.23
N GLY A 342 33.69 -12.09 10.60
CA GLY A 342 33.45 -11.96 9.18
C GLY A 342 31.98 -11.78 8.75
N ASN A 343 31.76 -11.80 7.44
CA ASN A 343 30.47 -11.53 6.82
C ASN A 343 29.54 -12.77 6.71
N ARG A 344 29.79 -13.85 7.48
CA ARG A 344 29.05 -15.12 7.38
C ARG A 344 27.53 -14.97 7.58
N PRO A 345 27.01 -14.19 8.56
CA PRO A 345 25.56 -14.00 8.68
C PRO A 345 24.94 -13.34 7.45
N LEU A 346 25.66 -12.38 6.86
CA LEU A 346 25.20 -11.70 5.65
C LEU A 346 25.20 -12.64 4.43
N TYR A 347 26.15 -13.57 4.31
CA TYR A 347 26.14 -14.58 3.25
C TYR A 347 24.99 -15.55 3.39
N VAL A 348 24.58 -15.92 4.62
CA VAL A 348 23.41 -16.77 4.85
C VAL A 348 22.13 -16.04 4.37
N VAL A 349 21.96 -14.78 4.78
CA VAL A 349 20.83 -13.96 4.35
C VAL A 349 20.81 -13.83 2.83
N LEU A 350 21.93 -13.47 2.21
CA LEU A 350 22.03 -13.36 0.75
C LEU A 350 21.77 -14.68 0.04
N GLY A 351 22.32 -15.80 0.56
CA GLY A 351 22.11 -17.14 0.02
C GLY A 351 20.64 -17.52 0.07
N THR A 352 19.95 -17.22 1.17
CA THR A 352 18.50 -17.45 1.32
C THR A 352 17.71 -16.62 0.29
N TYR A 353 18.03 -15.34 0.13
CA TYR A 353 17.41 -14.49 -0.88
C TYR A 353 17.69 -14.95 -2.31
N MET A 354 18.93 -15.31 -2.61
CA MET A 354 19.27 -15.84 -3.93
C MET A 354 18.55 -17.14 -4.23
N ALA A 355 18.49 -18.06 -3.29
CA ALA A 355 17.75 -19.30 -3.44
C ALA A 355 16.25 -19.02 -3.68
N TYR A 356 15.65 -18.16 -2.86
CA TYR A 356 14.26 -17.78 -3.03
C TYR A 356 13.98 -17.16 -4.39
N TYR A 357 14.79 -16.17 -4.81
CA TYR A 357 14.58 -15.55 -6.12
C TYR A 357 14.86 -16.49 -7.28
N THR A 358 15.83 -17.38 -7.16
CA THR A 358 16.10 -18.40 -8.18
C THR A 358 14.94 -19.39 -8.29
N PHE A 359 14.42 -19.88 -7.17
CA PHE A 359 13.26 -20.77 -7.15
C PHE A 359 11.96 -20.02 -7.42
N GLY A 360 11.79 -18.82 -6.87
CA GLY A 360 10.64 -17.97 -7.08
C GLY A 360 10.52 -17.44 -8.50
N LEU A 361 11.62 -16.98 -9.11
CA LEU A 361 11.62 -16.54 -10.51
C LEU A 361 11.33 -17.68 -11.47
N SER A 362 11.77 -18.91 -11.20
CA SER A 362 11.45 -20.08 -12.01
C SER A 362 9.96 -20.45 -11.94
N SER A 363 9.27 -20.12 -10.85
CA SER A 363 7.83 -20.34 -10.69
C SER A 363 6.97 -19.11 -11.08
N ILE A 364 7.54 -17.89 -11.02
CA ILE A 364 6.82 -16.64 -11.27
C ILE A 364 6.95 -16.16 -12.71
N ALA A 365 8.11 -16.35 -13.34
CA ALA A 365 8.34 -15.88 -14.70
C ALA A 365 7.39 -16.52 -15.73
N PRO A 366 7.14 -17.84 -15.73
CA PRO A 366 6.13 -18.46 -16.58
C PRO A 366 4.73 -17.91 -16.28
N THR A 367 4.36 -17.82 -15.00
CA THR A 367 3.04 -17.31 -14.58
C THR A 367 2.81 -15.86 -15.01
N ASN A 368 3.83 -15.00 -14.91
CA ASN A 368 3.74 -13.61 -15.38
C ASN A 368 3.62 -13.51 -16.91
N LEU A 369 4.30 -14.38 -17.64
CA LEU A 369 4.19 -14.42 -19.10
C LEU A 369 2.83 -14.97 -19.55
N ASP A 370 2.30 -15.98 -18.87
CA ASP A 370 0.98 -16.52 -19.12
C ASP A 370 -0.12 -15.51 -18.79
N ILE A 371 -0.03 -14.83 -17.65
CA ILE A 371 -0.95 -13.74 -17.27
C ILE A 371 -0.92 -12.62 -18.32
N LYS A 372 0.28 -12.21 -18.75
CA LYS A 372 0.44 -11.20 -19.79
C LYS A 372 -0.20 -11.62 -21.11
N HIS A 373 -0.04 -12.88 -21.48
CA HIS A 373 -0.61 -13.42 -22.71
C HIS A 373 -2.14 -13.47 -22.61
N GLU A 374 -2.70 -13.99 -21.53
CA GLU A 374 -4.14 -14.03 -21.28
C GLU A 374 -4.75 -12.63 -21.22
N TYR A 375 -4.09 -11.68 -20.55
CA TYR A 375 -4.52 -10.30 -20.50
C TYR A 375 -4.61 -9.68 -21.89
N THR A 376 -3.55 -9.82 -22.68
CA THR A 376 -3.52 -9.27 -24.05
C THR A 376 -4.60 -9.92 -24.91
N LYS A 377 -4.74 -11.24 -24.83
CA LYS A 377 -5.75 -12.02 -25.55
C LYS A 377 -7.17 -11.58 -25.18
N THR A 378 -7.48 -11.45 -23.90
CA THR A 378 -8.80 -11.02 -23.41
C THR A 378 -9.16 -9.63 -23.93
N TRP A 379 -8.23 -8.68 -23.94
CA TRP A 379 -8.49 -7.34 -24.48
C TRP A 379 -8.65 -7.34 -25.99
N GLU A 380 -7.90 -8.15 -26.73
CA GLU A 380 -8.12 -8.32 -28.16
C GLU A 380 -9.48 -8.94 -28.48
N GLU A 381 -9.90 -9.93 -27.68
CA GLU A 381 -11.22 -10.54 -27.82
C GLU A 381 -12.36 -9.54 -27.51
N ASN A 382 -12.26 -8.74 -26.44
CA ASN A 382 -13.22 -7.69 -26.14
C ASN A 382 -13.30 -6.68 -27.30
N LYS A 383 -12.17 -6.28 -27.85
CA LYS A 383 -12.13 -5.36 -29.00
C LYS A 383 -12.78 -5.96 -30.23
N GLN A 384 -12.45 -7.20 -30.58
CA GLN A 384 -13.01 -7.87 -31.76
C GLN A 384 -14.49 -8.18 -31.62
N LYS A 385 -14.93 -8.73 -30.48
CA LYS A 385 -16.31 -9.19 -30.28
C LYS A 385 -17.29 -8.07 -29.89
N LYS A 386 -16.80 -7.04 -29.19
CA LYS A 386 -17.63 -6.03 -28.51
C LYS A 386 -17.31 -4.59 -28.95
N GLY A 387 -16.23 -4.38 -29.69
CA GLY A 387 -15.72 -3.04 -30.07
C GLY A 387 -15.18 -2.22 -28.88
N ILE A 388 -14.87 -2.88 -27.75
CA ILE A 388 -14.44 -2.23 -26.53
C ILE A 388 -12.93 -2.45 -26.35
N SER A 389 -12.17 -1.36 -26.36
CA SER A 389 -10.74 -1.33 -26.07
C SER A 389 -10.45 -0.54 -24.80
N LEU A 390 -9.31 -0.80 -24.16
CA LEU A 390 -8.85 0.04 -23.05
C LEU A 390 -8.74 1.49 -23.50
N GLY A 391 -9.25 2.41 -22.67
CA GLY A 391 -9.25 3.83 -22.96
C GLY A 391 -10.30 4.30 -23.96
N CYS A 392 -11.19 3.42 -24.45
CA CYS A 392 -12.26 3.85 -25.34
C CYS A 392 -13.25 4.76 -24.60
N ARG A 393 -13.88 5.69 -25.35
CA ARG A 393 -14.88 6.59 -24.83
C ARG A 393 -16.29 6.14 -25.24
N MET A 394 -17.18 6.02 -24.26
CA MET A 394 -18.56 5.65 -24.48
C MET A 394 -19.45 6.91 -24.44
N GLY A 395 -20.04 7.26 -25.58
CA GLY A 395 -20.88 8.47 -25.66
C GLY A 395 -20.12 9.78 -25.43
N GLY A 396 -20.86 10.88 -25.32
CA GLY A 396 -20.27 12.24 -25.19
C GLY A 396 -20.21 12.79 -23.77
N GLY A 397 -20.77 12.09 -22.77
CA GLY A 397 -20.99 12.64 -21.44
C GLY A 397 -20.26 11.94 -20.30
N GLU A 398 -20.66 12.30 -19.09
CA GLU A 398 -20.24 11.63 -17.87
C GLU A 398 -20.83 10.22 -17.78
N MET A 399 -20.11 9.30 -17.18
CA MET A 399 -20.49 7.91 -17.01
C MET A 399 -20.60 7.56 -15.52
N LEU A 400 -21.58 6.75 -15.16
CA LEU A 400 -21.73 6.25 -13.80
C LEU A 400 -21.03 4.91 -13.68
N PHE A 401 -20.04 4.83 -12.79
CA PHE A 401 -19.31 3.62 -12.49
C PHE A 401 -19.82 3.02 -11.18
N LEU A 402 -20.49 1.87 -11.27
CA LEU A 402 -21.00 1.09 -10.13
C LEU A 402 -20.19 -0.18 -9.97
N ASP A 403 -18.88 -0.02 -9.87
CA ASP A 403 -17.89 -1.09 -9.82
C ASP A 403 -16.70 -0.74 -8.91
N SER A 404 -15.74 -1.62 -8.84
CA SER A 404 -14.51 -1.49 -8.02
C SER A 404 -13.47 -0.50 -8.59
N GLY A 405 -13.82 0.31 -9.58
CA GLY A 405 -12.93 1.24 -10.28
C GLY A 405 -12.51 0.74 -11.67
N LEU A 406 -12.87 -0.49 -12.03
CA LEU A 406 -12.52 -1.10 -13.31
C LEU A 406 -13.19 -0.38 -14.48
N GLY A 407 -14.42 0.06 -14.32
CA GLY A 407 -15.11 0.86 -15.36
C GLY A 407 -14.39 2.16 -15.67
N ALA A 408 -13.94 2.88 -14.64
CA ALA A 408 -13.17 4.11 -14.81
C ALA A 408 -11.76 3.86 -15.38
N PHE A 409 -11.22 2.64 -15.19
CA PHE A 409 -9.98 2.21 -15.83
C PHE A 409 -10.18 1.93 -17.32
N ILE A 410 -11.25 1.19 -17.68
CA ILE A 410 -11.52 0.76 -19.06
C ILE A 410 -11.96 1.94 -19.93
N PHE A 411 -12.88 2.78 -19.42
CA PHE A 411 -13.49 3.84 -20.18
C PHE A 411 -12.87 5.20 -19.93
N ASN A 412 -12.57 5.92 -21.03
CA ASN A 412 -12.04 7.26 -20.96
C ASN A 412 -13.15 8.31 -20.79
N ASN A 413 -14.08 8.06 -19.86
CA ASN A 413 -15.16 8.96 -19.51
C ASN A 413 -14.94 9.59 -18.15
N LYS A 414 -15.37 10.84 -18.00
CA LYS A 414 -15.45 11.49 -16.68
C LYS A 414 -16.50 10.79 -15.83
N SER A 415 -16.19 10.51 -14.57
CA SER A 415 -17.15 9.96 -13.63
C SER A 415 -18.24 10.99 -13.31
N TYR A 416 -19.51 10.55 -13.34
CA TYR A 416 -20.64 11.34 -12.88
C TYR A 416 -20.60 11.64 -11.39
N LEU A 417 -20.11 10.68 -10.60
CA LEU A 417 -19.89 10.87 -9.17
C LEU A 417 -18.45 11.30 -8.94
N ARG A 418 -18.22 12.09 -7.88
CA ARG A 418 -16.84 12.28 -7.38
C ARG A 418 -16.20 10.97 -6.92
N TYR A 419 -17.00 9.96 -6.66
CA TYR A 419 -16.64 8.59 -6.34
C TYR A 419 -16.58 7.79 -7.63
N PHE A 420 -15.41 7.66 -8.25
CA PHE A 420 -15.27 6.89 -9.50
C PHE A 420 -15.29 5.37 -9.27
N TYR A 421 -15.24 4.92 -8.02
CA TYR A 421 -15.57 3.58 -7.58
C TYR A 421 -16.42 3.66 -6.30
N VAL A 422 -17.51 2.91 -6.24
CA VAL A 422 -18.59 3.14 -5.29
C VAL A 422 -18.54 2.14 -4.14
N LEU A 423 -17.35 1.93 -3.56
CA LEU A 423 -17.15 1.01 -2.42
C LEU A 423 -18.20 1.18 -1.31
N PRO A 424 -18.60 2.41 -0.90
CA PRO A 424 -19.62 2.59 0.12
C PRO A 424 -20.97 2.02 -0.24
N LEU A 425 -21.33 1.89 -1.53
CA LEU A 425 -22.57 1.26 -1.96
C LEU A 425 -22.43 -0.25 -2.20
N GLN A 426 -21.23 -0.71 -2.54
CA GLN A 426 -20.99 -2.10 -2.96
C GLN A 426 -20.92 -3.10 -1.80
N ARG A 427 -20.29 -2.70 -0.67
CA ARG A 427 -19.91 -3.63 0.41
C ARG A 427 -20.73 -3.49 1.68
N ILE A 428 -21.81 -2.71 1.64
CA ILE A 428 -22.60 -2.38 2.83
C ILE A 428 -23.96 -3.03 2.76
N SER A 429 -24.32 -3.84 3.78
CA SER A 429 -25.68 -4.34 3.95
C SER A 429 -26.63 -3.19 4.29
N PRO A 430 -27.94 -3.32 4.03
CA PRO A 430 -28.94 -2.29 4.35
C PRO A 430 -28.96 -1.89 5.83
N ASP A 431 -28.63 -2.82 6.72
CA ASP A 431 -28.64 -2.61 8.18
C ASP A 431 -27.35 -1.98 8.70
N ASN A 432 -26.34 -1.81 7.85
CA ASN A 432 -25.07 -1.25 8.27
C ASN A 432 -25.23 0.22 8.71
N PRO A 433 -24.68 0.61 9.87
CA PRO A 433 -24.79 1.98 10.38
C PRO A 433 -24.30 3.07 9.41
N PHE A 434 -23.36 2.76 8.52
CA PHE A 434 -22.87 3.70 7.51
C PHE A 434 -23.97 4.17 6.56
N THR A 435 -25.03 3.38 6.33
CA THR A 435 -26.18 3.75 5.50
C THR A 435 -26.93 4.98 6.01
N LYS A 436 -26.75 5.32 7.30
CA LYS A 436 -27.34 6.48 7.96
C LYS A 436 -26.54 7.77 7.74
N THR A 437 -25.31 7.69 7.22
CA THR A 437 -24.45 8.86 6.99
C THR A 437 -24.98 9.72 5.83
N ASP A 438 -24.69 11.01 5.89
CA ASP A 438 -25.04 11.94 4.81
C ASP A 438 -24.32 11.62 3.51
N THR A 439 -23.08 11.13 3.59
CA THR A 439 -22.29 10.71 2.45
C THR A 439 -22.95 9.56 1.71
N TYR A 440 -23.36 8.50 2.42
CA TYR A 440 -24.06 7.39 1.81
C TYR A 440 -25.38 7.84 1.13
N LYS A 441 -26.19 8.64 1.86
CA LYS A 441 -27.46 9.16 1.33
C LYS A 441 -27.27 10.01 0.07
N LYS A 442 -26.29 10.93 0.07
CA LYS A 442 -25.97 11.77 -1.08
C LYS A 442 -25.50 10.96 -2.28
N VAL A 443 -24.60 9.97 -2.06
CA VAL A 443 -24.11 9.11 -3.14
C VAL A 443 -25.26 8.31 -3.72
N LYS A 444 -26.10 7.71 -2.89
CA LYS A 444 -27.27 6.95 -3.31
C LYS A 444 -28.28 7.82 -4.09
N GLN A 445 -28.59 9.01 -3.56
CA GLN A 445 -29.48 9.97 -4.22
C GLN A 445 -28.96 10.37 -5.62
N LYS A 446 -27.67 10.71 -5.72
CA LYS A 446 -27.06 11.03 -7.02
C LYS A 446 -27.10 9.84 -7.98
N THR A 447 -26.79 8.62 -7.50
CA THR A 447 -26.90 7.39 -8.29
C THR A 447 -28.32 7.21 -8.85
N MET A 448 -29.33 7.41 -8.00
CA MET A 448 -30.73 7.35 -8.42
C MET A 448 -31.14 8.48 -9.39
N ALA A 449 -30.49 9.63 -9.31
CA ALA A 449 -30.73 10.75 -10.20
C ALA A 449 -30.02 10.66 -11.55
N TYR A 450 -29.07 9.73 -11.72
CA TYR A 450 -28.32 9.58 -12.96
C TYR A 450 -29.23 9.27 -14.16
N ARG A 451 -28.99 9.97 -15.28
CA ARG A 451 -29.73 9.84 -16.54
C ARG A 451 -28.80 9.79 -17.76
N GLY A 452 -27.52 9.55 -17.56
CA GLY A 452 -26.55 9.44 -18.66
C GLY A 452 -26.79 8.22 -19.54
N GLU A 453 -26.13 8.18 -20.67
CA GLU A 453 -26.35 7.16 -21.70
C GLU A 453 -25.80 5.79 -21.29
N TYR A 454 -24.67 5.75 -20.58
CA TYR A 454 -24.00 4.51 -20.21
C TYR A 454 -23.67 4.46 -18.71
N LEU A 455 -23.73 3.25 -18.14
CA LEU A 455 -23.20 2.94 -16.81
C LEU A 455 -22.50 1.58 -16.82
N THR A 456 -21.54 1.42 -15.92
CA THR A 456 -20.92 0.12 -15.62
C THR A 456 -21.43 -0.44 -14.31
N LEU A 457 -21.48 -1.76 -14.22
CA LEU A 457 -21.95 -2.47 -13.04
C LEU A 457 -21.18 -3.78 -12.85
N GLU A 458 -20.66 -3.97 -11.66
CA GLU A 458 -20.14 -5.23 -11.17
C GLU A 458 -21.26 -5.96 -10.40
N ALA A 459 -22.10 -6.69 -11.15
CA ALA A 459 -23.40 -7.16 -10.68
C ALA A 459 -23.33 -8.05 -9.44
N ASP A 460 -22.37 -8.96 -9.38
CA ASP A 460 -22.24 -9.94 -8.31
C ASP A 460 -21.91 -9.31 -6.96
N TRP A 461 -21.14 -8.24 -6.96
CA TRP A 461 -20.79 -7.49 -5.76
C TRP A 461 -21.89 -6.50 -5.34
N PHE A 462 -22.44 -5.77 -6.30
CA PHE A 462 -23.34 -4.66 -6.03
C PHE A 462 -24.69 -5.12 -5.49
N PHE A 463 -25.23 -6.21 -6.03
CA PHE A 463 -26.58 -6.68 -5.66
C PHE A 463 -26.59 -7.61 -4.44
N LYS A 464 -25.50 -8.24 -4.09
CA LYS A 464 -25.37 -9.05 -2.86
C LYS A 464 -25.71 -8.24 -1.59
N ASN A 465 -25.50 -6.94 -1.61
CA ASN A 465 -25.56 -6.07 -0.44
C ASN A 465 -26.86 -5.22 -0.37
N GLY A 466 -27.92 -5.57 -1.09
CA GLY A 466 -29.26 -5.04 -0.82
C GLY A 466 -29.62 -3.73 -1.48
N ASN A 467 -28.92 -3.28 -2.51
CA ASN A 467 -29.29 -2.09 -3.32
C ASN A 467 -30.44 -2.39 -4.31
N LYS A 468 -31.56 -2.95 -3.81
CA LYS A 468 -32.70 -3.37 -4.63
C LYS A 468 -33.30 -2.24 -5.46
N ASP A 469 -33.41 -1.05 -4.88
CA ASP A 469 -33.95 0.14 -5.56
C ASP A 469 -33.07 0.60 -6.73
N ILE A 470 -31.74 0.51 -6.58
CA ILE A 470 -30.82 0.81 -7.69
C ILE A 470 -30.94 -0.27 -8.77
N LYS A 471 -31.08 -1.54 -8.36
CA LYS A 471 -31.30 -2.65 -9.30
C LYS A 471 -32.57 -2.44 -10.13
N GLU A 472 -33.69 -2.18 -9.47
CA GLU A 472 -34.98 -1.92 -10.13
C GLU A 472 -34.91 -0.74 -11.12
N LYS A 473 -34.21 0.34 -10.74
CA LYS A 473 -33.96 1.47 -11.63
C LYS A 473 -33.16 1.05 -12.86
N ILE A 474 -32.08 0.29 -12.68
CA ILE A 474 -31.23 -0.16 -13.79
C ILE A 474 -32.04 -1.05 -14.73
N GLU A 475 -32.76 -2.03 -14.21
CA GLU A 475 -33.59 -2.94 -14.99
C GLU A 475 -34.70 -2.22 -15.77
N LYS A 476 -35.27 -1.14 -15.21
CA LYS A 476 -36.33 -0.33 -15.83
C LYS A 476 -35.79 0.63 -16.89
N GLU A 477 -34.67 1.30 -16.65
CA GLU A 477 -34.23 2.42 -17.49
C GLU A 477 -33.07 2.06 -18.43
N TYR A 478 -32.39 0.92 -18.21
CA TYR A 478 -31.21 0.50 -18.95
C TYR A 478 -31.34 -0.92 -19.46
N LYS A 479 -30.65 -1.21 -20.58
CA LYS A 479 -30.45 -2.57 -21.08
C LYS A 479 -29.00 -2.94 -21.11
N LEU A 480 -28.70 -4.20 -20.84
CA LEU A 480 -27.35 -4.75 -20.97
C LEU A 480 -26.89 -4.55 -22.42
N TYR A 481 -25.77 -3.83 -22.56
CA TYR A 481 -25.15 -3.54 -23.85
C TYR A 481 -24.02 -4.52 -24.15
N ALA A 482 -23.14 -4.77 -23.17
CA ALA A 482 -22.03 -5.71 -23.29
C ALA A 482 -21.61 -6.23 -21.91
N ILE A 483 -21.10 -7.46 -21.88
CA ILE A 483 -20.35 -8.02 -20.76
C ILE A 483 -18.87 -7.96 -21.16
N ILE A 484 -18.04 -7.33 -20.35
CA ILE A 484 -16.63 -7.14 -20.59
C ILE A 484 -15.89 -8.13 -19.72
N ASP A 485 -15.09 -8.98 -20.34
CA ASP A 485 -14.29 -9.97 -19.64
C ASP A 485 -13.02 -9.28 -19.15
N ILE A 486 -12.73 -9.43 -17.86
CA ILE A 486 -11.54 -8.86 -17.21
C ILE A 486 -10.72 -10.03 -16.71
N PRO A 487 -9.47 -10.18 -17.17
CA PRO A 487 -8.63 -11.24 -16.67
C PRO A 487 -8.37 -11.00 -15.19
N GLU A 488 -8.90 -11.88 -14.34
CA GLU A 488 -8.58 -11.86 -12.91
C GLU A 488 -7.11 -12.19 -12.72
N GLN A 489 -6.50 -11.42 -11.85
CA GLN A 489 -5.14 -11.70 -11.44
C GLN A 489 -5.18 -12.71 -10.29
N PRO A 490 -4.34 -13.75 -10.31
CA PRO A 490 -4.26 -14.67 -9.19
C PRO A 490 -3.78 -13.90 -7.96
N TRP A 491 -4.68 -13.72 -6.99
CA TRP A 491 -4.37 -13.16 -5.67
C TRP A 491 -3.50 -14.09 -4.83
N ASP A 492 -3.44 -15.36 -5.23
CA ASP A 492 -2.74 -16.41 -4.54
C ASP A 492 -1.99 -17.28 -5.56
N LEU A 493 -0.69 -17.52 -5.33
CA LEU A 493 0.13 -18.42 -6.14
C LEU A 493 -0.40 -19.87 -6.19
N PHE A 494 -1.28 -20.25 -5.26
CA PHE A 494 -1.87 -21.59 -5.16
C PHE A 494 -3.31 -21.66 -5.66
N HIS A 495 -3.98 -20.55 -5.86
CA HIS A 495 -5.33 -20.47 -6.42
C HIS A 495 -5.25 -19.81 -7.80
N ILE A 496 -4.78 -20.57 -8.76
CA ILE A 496 -4.92 -20.26 -10.18
C ILE A 496 -6.34 -20.69 -10.60
N ASP A 497 -7.33 -20.26 -9.86
CA ASP A 497 -8.69 -20.30 -10.35
C ASP A 497 -8.81 -19.19 -11.39
N LYS A 498 -8.93 -19.60 -12.63
CA LYS A 498 -9.11 -18.74 -13.81
C LYS A 498 -10.55 -18.19 -13.84
N GLU A 499 -10.98 -17.58 -12.76
CA GLU A 499 -12.25 -16.84 -12.79
C GLU A 499 -12.01 -15.54 -13.55
N VAL A 500 -12.64 -15.44 -14.69
CA VAL A 500 -12.69 -14.20 -15.47
C VAL A 500 -13.70 -13.30 -14.79
N GLY A 501 -13.26 -12.17 -14.24
CA GLY A 501 -14.16 -11.16 -13.71
C GLY A 501 -14.99 -10.54 -14.84
N HIS A 502 -16.24 -10.25 -14.56
CA HIS A 502 -17.15 -9.67 -15.55
C HIS A 502 -17.62 -8.27 -15.12
N LEU A 503 -17.37 -7.30 -15.97
CA LEU A 503 -17.95 -5.97 -15.85
C LEU A 503 -19.10 -5.82 -16.87
N SER A 504 -20.30 -5.53 -16.38
CA SER A 504 -21.46 -5.29 -17.22
C SER A 504 -21.54 -3.81 -17.63
N LEU A 505 -21.65 -3.56 -18.92
CA LEU A 505 -21.93 -2.24 -19.49
C LEU A 505 -23.41 -2.17 -19.88
N TYR A 506 -24.10 -1.17 -19.38
CA TYR A 506 -25.49 -0.93 -19.65
C TYR A 506 -25.67 0.37 -20.45
N LYS A 507 -26.63 0.34 -21.39
CA LYS A 507 -27.04 1.49 -22.17
C LYS A 507 -28.48 1.88 -21.83
N ARG A 508 -28.72 3.19 -21.68
CA ARG A 508 -30.07 3.71 -21.39
C ARG A 508 -31.02 3.46 -22.54
N VAL A 509 -32.21 2.99 -22.21
CA VAL A 509 -33.33 2.87 -23.19
C VAL A 509 -33.89 4.27 -23.41
N LYS A 510 -33.85 4.76 -24.65
CA LYS A 510 -34.57 5.98 -25.02
C LYS A 510 -36.06 5.62 -25.10
N HIS A 511 -36.86 6.14 -24.21
CA HIS A 511 -38.31 6.15 -24.30
C HIS A 511 -38.75 7.34 -25.13
#